data_946b83e599fcb4f2469fbf71f2cd23a4
#
_entry.id   946b83e599fcb4f2469fbf71f2cd23a4
#
_cell.length_a   1.000
_cell.length_b   1.000
_cell.length_c   1.000
_cell.angle_alpha   90.00
_cell.angle_beta   90.00
_cell.angle_gamma   90.00
#
_symmetry.space_group_name_H-M   'P 1'
#
loop_
_entity.id
_entity.type
_entity.pdbx_description
1 polymer ?
#
loop_
_entity_poly.entity_id
_entity_poly.type
_entity_poly.pdbx_seq_one_letter_code
_entity_poly.pdbx_strand_id
1 'polypeptide(L)'
;MKKNTVLFLLLLVTTLTFAQKREKIKGSKIVTTSIKEVGDFDALEVDDNIEVYLERGEKNEIKIEADDNLHDIIGMDLREKTLRLYTSKESTIFKKLSVRITYTKSLSKVITKNDAIVYAIQELQLDDIAFNSFDYSKLFLNVNAKKFSLVADDKSKSEINLKADEASLQLSKSSSVKSLVSAIKFKCDLYQKANAAIEGVAEKGSVRIDNYSVFTGTKFNIKEASFTAENNATGIVMAEISISLAIGDKAEVSLLGKPKIELTRFSEEAKLIKKLK
;
A
#
# COMPACT_ATOMS: atom_id res chain seq x y z
N MET A 1 47.43 18.55 17.99
CA MET A 1 46.32 19.41 17.52
C MET A 1 46.15 19.40 16.00
N LYS A 2 47.19 19.53 15.18
CA LYS A 2 47.03 19.57 13.69
C LYS A 2 46.45 18.32 13.04
N LYS A 3 46.74 17.09 13.56
CA LYS A 3 46.18 15.82 13.00
C LYS A 3 44.67 15.69 13.22
N ASN A 4 44.15 16.12 14.34
CA ASN A 4 42.72 16.04 14.64
C ASN A 4 41.89 17.06 13.84
N THR A 5 42.46 18.22 13.53
CA THR A 5 41.84 19.25 12.71
C THR A 5 41.70 18.81 11.25
N VAL A 6 42.71 18.09 10.73
CA VAL A 6 42.65 17.52 9.36
C VAL A 6 41.64 16.39 9.26
N LEU A 7 41.51 15.56 10.30
CA LEU A 7 40.50 14.48 10.35
C LEU A 7 39.07 15.06 10.40
N PHE A 8 38.87 16.17 11.14
CA PHE A 8 37.57 16.85 11.21
C PHE A 8 37.19 17.55 9.90
N LEU A 9 38.19 18.10 9.18
CA LEU A 9 37.96 18.67 7.84
C LEU A 9 37.64 17.60 6.80
N LEU A 10 38.27 16.42 6.88
CA LEU A 10 37.96 15.28 5.99
C LEU A 10 36.55 14.73 6.24
N LEU A 11 36.10 14.72 7.50
CA LEU A 11 34.72 14.29 7.84
C LEU A 11 33.67 15.28 7.32
N LEU A 12 33.98 16.58 7.26
CA LEU A 12 33.06 17.60 6.78
C LEU A 12 32.86 17.57 5.25
N VAL A 13 33.86 17.09 4.51
CA VAL A 13 33.77 16.97 3.03
C VAL A 13 32.90 15.79 2.58
N THR A 14 32.75 14.76 3.40
CA THR A 14 31.95 13.58 3.05
C THR A 14 30.43 13.79 3.20
N THR A 15 29.99 14.90 3.80
CA THR A 15 28.56 15.21 3.99
C THR A 15 27.95 16.04 2.86
N LEU A 16 28.71 16.44 1.85
CA LEU A 16 28.19 17.10 0.66
C LEU A 16 27.68 16.06 -0.34
N THR A 17 26.78 15.19 0.09
CA THR A 17 25.91 14.48 -0.85
C THR A 17 24.95 15.52 -1.42
N PHE A 18 25.32 16.11 -2.55
CA PHE A 18 24.39 16.89 -3.36
C PHE A 18 23.26 15.94 -3.77
N ALA A 19 22.11 16.07 -3.13
CA ALA A 19 20.88 15.59 -3.72
C ALA A 19 20.73 16.31 -5.06
N GLN A 20 21.14 15.68 -6.16
CA GLN A 20 21.02 16.24 -7.50
C GLN A 20 19.53 16.45 -7.74
N LYS A 21 19.10 17.70 -7.69
CA LYS A 21 17.74 18.09 -8.00
C LYS A 21 17.49 17.69 -9.44
N ARG A 22 16.54 16.79 -9.67
CA ARG A 22 16.19 16.34 -11.03
C ARG A 22 15.86 17.55 -11.90
N GLU A 23 16.28 17.50 -13.16
CA GLU A 23 15.90 18.48 -14.16
C GLU A 23 14.38 18.48 -14.32
N LYS A 24 13.79 19.70 -14.37
CA LYS A 24 12.34 19.84 -14.54
C LYS A 24 12.01 20.05 -16.02
N ILE A 25 11.00 19.37 -16.48
CA ILE A 25 10.44 19.55 -17.82
C ILE A 25 8.96 19.93 -17.73
N LYS A 26 8.57 20.95 -18.49
CA LYS A 26 7.19 21.37 -18.59
C LYS A 26 6.52 20.68 -19.77
N GLY A 27 5.30 20.15 -19.57
CA GLY A 27 4.53 19.53 -20.63
C GLY A 27 4.13 20.52 -21.72
N SER A 28 4.09 20.05 -22.97
CA SER A 28 3.67 20.82 -24.15
C SER A 28 2.16 21.06 -24.23
N LYS A 29 1.38 20.24 -23.48
CA LYS A 29 -0.08 20.17 -23.49
C LYS A 29 -0.69 19.60 -24.78
N ILE A 30 0.14 19.08 -25.69
CA ILE A 30 -0.27 18.36 -26.90
C ILE A 30 -0.17 16.86 -26.58
N VAL A 31 -1.31 16.20 -26.34
CA VAL A 31 -1.34 14.79 -25.94
C VAL A 31 -1.21 13.89 -27.17
N THR A 32 -0.28 12.94 -27.10
CA THR A 32 -0.07 11.90 -28.11
C THR A 32 -0.05 10.51 -27.47
N THR A 33 -0.18 9.48 -28.28
CA THR A 33 -0.22 8.09 -27.84
C THR A 33 0.90 7.31 -28.53
N SER A 34 1.62 6.49 -27.76
CA SER A 34 2.55 5.50 -28.29
C SER A 34 2.29 4.13 -27.68
N ILE A 35 2.50 3.07 -28.44
CA ILE A 35 2.35 1.69 -28.02
C ILE A 35 3.71 1.02 -28.13
N LYS A 36 4.09 0.25 -27.10
CA LYS A 36 5.35 -0.49 -27.04
C LYS A 36 5.07 -1.92 -26.63
N GLU A 37 5.54 -2.87 -27.40
CA GLU A 37 5.58 -4.26 -26.95
C GLU A 37 6.65 -4.41 -25.87
N VAL A 38 6.36 -5.23 -24.87
CA VAL A 38 7.28 -5.54 -23.77
C VAL A 38 7.33 -7.05 -23.58
N GLY A 39 8.51 -7.54 -23.21
CA GLY A 39 8.69 -8.96 -22.90
C GLY A 39 7.86 -9.40 -21.68
N ASP A 40 7.89 -10.70 -21.40
CA ASP A 40 7.14 -11.26 -20.28
C ASP A 40 7.68 -10.77 -18.95
N PHE A 41 6.78 -10.33 -18.08
CA PHE A 41 7.06 -9.94 -16.71
C PHE A 41 6.04 -10.54 -15.73
N ASP A 42 6.47 -10.75 -14.51
CA ASP A 42 5.65 -11.19 -13.38
C ASP A 42 5.64 -10.16 -12.23
N ALA A 43 6.50 -9.16 -12.30
CA ALA A 43 6.54 -8.04 -11.38
C ALA A 43 6.56 -6.69 -12.11
N LEU A 44 5.87 -5.71 -11.54
CA LEU A 44 5.83 -4.33 -12.01
C LEU A 44 6.33 -3.40 -10.91
N GLU A 45 7.28 -2.52 -11.23
CA GLU A 45 7.70 -1.42 -10.37
C GLU A 45 7.36 -0.09 -11.03
N VAL A 46 6.62 0.77 -10.34
CA VAL A 46 6.24 2.11 -10.81
C VAL A 46 6.82 3.14 -9.86
N ASP A 47 7.58 4.04 -10.42
CA ASP A 47 8.30 5.08 -9.70
C ASP A 47 7.90 6.47 -10.21
N ASP A 48 8.16 7.50 -9.40
CA ASP A 48 7.85 8.87 -9.72
C ASP A 48 6.33 9.17 -9.85
N ASN A 49 5.95 10.30 -10.47
CA ASN A 49 4.57 10.76 -10.59
C ASN A 49 3.83 10.21 -11.83
N ILE A 50 4.01 8.92 -12.12
CA ILE A 50 3.33 8.26 -13.25
C ILE A 50 1.99 7.69 -12.79
N GLU A 51 0.93 7.93 -13.58
CA GLU A 51 -0.34 7.23 -13.43
C GLU A 51 -0.35 5.96 -14.26
N VAL A 52 -0.51 4.80 -13.63
CA VAL A 52 -0.57 3.51 -14.28
C VAL A 52 -1.97 2.92 -14.18
N TYR A 53 -2.49 2.43 -15.29
CA TYR A 53 -3.75 1.70 -15.40
C TYR A 53 -3.45 0.26 -15.77
N LEU A 54 -3.83 -0.69 -14.91
CA LEU A 54 -3.65 -2.12 -15.13
C LEU A 54 -4.87 -2.69 -15.88
N GLU A 55 -4.62 -3.37 -16.98
CA GLU A 55 -5.65 -4.07 -17.76
C GLU A 55 -5.20 -5.49 -18.04
N ARG A 56 -6.12 -6.44 -17.97
CA ARG A 56 -5.81 -7.83 -18.27
C ARG A 56 -5.84 -8.08 -19.77
N GLY A 57 -4.87 -8.84 -20.28
CA GLY A 57 -4.83 -9.28 -21.67
C GLY A 57 -4.09 -10.60 -21.85
N GLU A 58 -3.95 -11.01 -23.10
CA GLU A 58 -3.25 -12.24 -23.46
C GLU A 58 -1.75 -12.03 -23.70
N LYS A 59 -1.37 -10.78 -24.03
CA LYS A 59 0.02 -10.35 -24.25
C LYS A 59 0.31 -9.09 -23.46
N ASN A 60 1.56 -8.98 -23.02
CA ASN A 60 2.03 -7.79 -22.34
C ASN A 60 2.19 -6.63 -23.34
N GLU A 61 1.62 -5.50 -23.02
CA GLU A 61 1.69 -4.30 -23.85
C GLU A 61 1.73 -3.05 -22.95
N ILE A 62 2.41 -2.03 -23.42
CA ILE A 62 2.45 -0.73 -22.77
C ILE A 62 1.93 0.33 -23.74
N LYS A 63 0.85 1.00 -23.35
CA LYS A 63 0.32 2.15 -24.06
C LYS A 63 0.57 3.41 -23.24
N ILE A 64 1.38 4.33 -23.77
CA ILE A 64 1.68 5.61 -23.14
C ILE A 64 0.80 6.68 -23.75
N GLU A 65 0.11 7.43 -22.92
CA GLU A 65 -0.67 8.61 -23.29
C GLU A 65 -0.13 9.80 -22.50
N ALA A 66 0.60 10.68 -23.17
CA ALA A 66 1.32 11.78 -22.52
C ALA A 66 1.41 13.00 -23.44
N ASP A 67 1.76 14.15 -22.85
CA ASP A 67 2.17 15.29 -23.62
C ASP A 67 3.36 14.87 -24.51
N ASP A 68 3.40 15.31 -25.76
CA ASP A 68 4.31 14.80 -26.78
C ASP A 68 5.79 14.85 -26.38
N ASN A 69 6.20 15.91 -25.70
CA ASN A 69 7.57 16.09 -25.20
C ASN A 69 7.85 15.30 -23.91
N LEU A 70 6.88 14.61 -23.32
CA LEU A 70 7.07 13.80 -22.12
C LEU A 70 7.28 12.32 -22.42
N HIS A 71 7.04 11.86 -23.63
CA HIS A 71 7.32 10.46 -24.00
C HIS A 71 8.77 10.06 -23.79
N ASP A 72 9.70 10.98 -24.10
CA ASP A 72 11.15 10.72 -24.00
C ASP A 72 11.68 10.64 -22.58
N ILE A 73 10.93 11.17 -21.61
CA ILE A 73 11.35 11.07 -20.20
C ILE A 73 10.86 9.81 -19.52
N ILE A 74 9.92 9.06 -20.12
CA ILE A 74 9.41 7.82 -19.55
C ILE A 74 10.41 6.70 -19.83
N GLY A 75 11.14 6.32 -18.79
CA GLY A 75 12.07 5.19 -18.83
C GLY A 75 11.35 3.87 -18.55
N MET A 76 11.79 2.82 -19.23
CA MET A 76 11.30 1.45 -19.05
C MET A 76 12.47 0.50 -19.09
N ASP A 77 12.61 -0.30 -18.03
CA ASP A 77 13.61 -1.35 -17.93
C ASP A 77 12.91 -2.68 -17.63
N LEU A 78 13.25 -3.72 -18.39
CA LEU A 78 12.83 -5.08 -18.09
C LEU A 78 14.05 -5.90 -17.66
N ARG A 79 14.10 -6.29 -16.38
CA ARG A 79 15.19 -7.10 -15.81
C ARG A 79 14.61 -8.20 -14.92
N GLU A 80 15.07 -9.42 -15.07
CA GLU A 80 14.65 -10.56 -14.23
C GLU A 80 13.13 -10.65 -14.09
N LYS A 81 12.37 -10.46 -15.17
CA LYS A 81 10.91 -10.41 -15.23
C LYS A 81 10.26 -9.28 -14.42
N THR A 82 11.02 -8.30 -13.99
CA THR A 82 10.50 -7.08 -13.39
C THR A 82 10.49 -5.96 -14.42
N LEU A 83 9.31 -5.47 -14.77
CA LEU A 83 9.13 -4.28 -15.58
C LEU A 83 9.16 -3.07 -14.67
N ARG A 84 10.16 -2.19 -14.85
CA ARG A 84 10.27 -0.94 -14.12
C ARG A 84 9.88 0.24 -15.02
N LEU A 85 8.98 1.09 -14.52
CA LEU A 85 8.61 2.36 -15.12
C LEU A 85 9.04 3.50 -14.22
N TYR A 86 9.67 4.51 -14.80
CA TYR A 86 10.16 5.68 -14.07
C TYR A 86 10.25 6.89 -14.99
N THR A 87 10.50 8.08 -14.45
CA THR A 87 10.80 9.27 -15.25
C THR A 87 12.26 9.70 -15.07
N SER A 88 12.95 10.03 -16.17
CA SER A 88 14.33 10.57 -16.14
C SER A 88 14.39 12.01 -15.65
N LYS A 89 13.29 12.77 -15.78
CA LYS A 89 13.14 14.17 -15.37
C LYS A 89 11.84 14.35 -14.56
N GLU A 90 11.78 15.38 -13.73
CA GLU A 90 10.56 15.75 -13.02
C GLU A 90 9.59 16.50 -13.98
N SER A 91 8.48 15.87 -14.31
CA SER A 91 7.45 16.49 -15.17
C SER A 91 6.60 17.48 -14.38
N THR A 92 6.34 18.66 -14.96
CA THR A 92 5.53 19.70 -14.33
C THR A 92 4.56 20.32 -15.34
N ILE A 93 3.40 20.78 -14.86
CA ILE A 93 2.41 21.53 -15.64
C ILE A 93 2.08 20.86 -16.99
N PHE A 94 1.79 19.57 -16.95
CA PHE A 94 1.38 18.78 -18.13
C PHE A 94 -0.15 18.60 -18.18
N LYS A 95 -0.66 18.18 -19.33
CA LYS A 95 -2.06 17.81 -19.51
C LYS A 95 -2.29 16.32 -19.25
N LYS A 96 -1.37 15.47 -19.66
CA LYS A 96 -1.46 14.03 -19.50
C LYS A 96 -0.08 13.40 -19.32
N LEU A 97 0.01 12.43 -18.40
CA LEU A 97 1.15 11.55 -18.22
C LEU A 97 0.63 10.24 -17.61
N SER A 98 0.18 9.34 -18.45
CA SER A 98 -0.37 8.05 -18.00
C SER A 98 0.13 6.90 -18.84
N VAL A 99 0.23 5.75 -18.21
CA VAL A 99 0.68 4.50 -18.83
C VAL A 99 -0.36 3.43 -18.57
N ARG A 100 -0.88 2.83 -19.62
CA ARG A 100 -1.74 1.67 -19.54
C ARG A 100 -0.89 0.42 -19.76
N ILE A 101 -0.98 -0.52 -18.84
CA ILE A 101 -0.21 -1.76 -18.86
C ILE A 101 -1.18 -2.92 -19.01
N THR A 102 -1.06 -3.61 -20.13
CA THR A 102 -1.73 -4.88 -20.33
C THR A 102 -0.86 -5.97 -19.69
N TYR A 103 -1.37 -6.62 -18.66
CA TYR A 103 -0.70 -7.71 -17.94
C TYR A 103 -1.38 -9.06 -18.23
N THR A 104 -0.61 -10.15 -18.07
CA THR A 104 -1.10 -11.52 -18.20
C THR A 104 -1.30 -12.15 -16.82
N LYS A 105 -1.76 -13.40 -16.79
CA LYS A 105 -1.94 -14.18 -15.54
C LYS A 105 -0.64 -14.37 -14.72
N SER A 106 0.51 -14.04 -15.29
CA SER A 106 1.81 -14.16 -14.60
C SER A 106 2.08 -13.05 -13.59
N LEU A 107 1.34 -11.93 -13.65
CA LEU A 107 1.56 -10.81 -12.73
C LEU A 107 1.29 -11.25 -11.29
N SER A 108 2.29 -11.15 -10.43
CA SER A 108 2.24 -11.57 -9.03
C SER A 108 2.66 -10.48 -8.05
N LYS A 109 3.31 -9.40 -8.55
CA LYS A 109 3.81 -8.33 -7.69
C LYS A 109 3.74 -6.96 -8.35
N VAL A 110 3.30 -5.97 -7.58
CA VAL A 110 3.32 -4.56 -7.99
C VAL A 110 3.97 -3.73 -6.88
N ILE A 111 4.96 -2.92 -7.23
CA ILE A 111 5.67 -2.02 -6.32
C ILE A 111 5.42 -0.60 -6.79
N THR A 112 5.03 0.28 -5.86
CA THR A 112 4.84 1.72 -6.14
C THR A 112 5.65 2.56 -5.19
N LYS A 113 6.33 3.57 -5.72
CA LYS A 113 7.22 4.46 -4.97
C LYS A 113 6.99 5.92 -5.33
N ASN A 114 7.51 6.81 -4.50
CA ASN A 114 7.40 8.25 -4.66
C ASN A 114 5.93 8.70 -4.79
N ASP A 115 5.55 9.35 -5.88
CA ASP A 115 4.20 9.85 -6.13
C ASP A 115 3.41 8.99 -7.14
N ALA A 116 3.86 7.75 -7.41
CA ALA A 116 3.23 6.86 -8.37
C ALA A 116 1.78 6.53 -7.99
N ILE A 117 0.91 6.46 -8.99
CA ILE A 117 -0.49 6.10 -8.79
C ILE A 117 -0.82 4.90 -9.66
N VAL A 118 -1.35 3.83 -9.04
CA VAL A 118 -1.78 2.63 -9.77
C VAL A 118 -3.28 2.44 -9.64
N TYR A 119 -3.94 2.31 -10.77
CA TYR A 119 -5.35 2.02 -10.90
C TYR A 119 -5.57 0.62 -11.46
N ALA A 120 -6.38 -0.17 -10.79
CA ALA A 120 -6.96 -1.40 -11.30
C ALA A 120 -8.48 -1.31 -11.12
N ILE A 121 -9.14 -0.58 -12.03
CA ILE A 121 -10.58 -0.33 -11.98
C ILE A 121 -11.34 -1.59 -12.40
N GLN A 122 -10.88 -2.26 -13.45
CA GLN A 122 -11.35 -3.60 -13.78
C GLN A 122 -10.80 -4.59 -12.75
N GLU A 123 -11.59 -5.59 -12.41
CA GLU A 123 -11.24 -6.58 -11.40
C GLU A 123 -9.97 -7.35 -11.80
N LEU A 124 -8.93 -7.23 -10.96
CA LEU A 124 -7.73 -8.07 -11.06
C LEU A 124 -8.08 -9.49 -10.62
N GLN A 125 -8.16 -10.42 -11.57
CA GLN A 125 -8.40 -11.83 -11.30
C GLN A 125 -7.08 -12.60 -11.38
N LEU A 126 -6.47 -12.88 -10.22
CA LEU A 126 -5.18 -13.54 -10.08
C LEU A 126 -5.24 -14.56 -8.94
N ASP A 127 -4.37 -15.57 -8.97
CA ASP A 127 -4.27 -16.50 -7.85
C ASP A 127 -3.58 -15.81 -6.65
N ASP A 128 -2.38 -15.31 -6.85
CA ASP A 128 -1.60 -14.64 -5.82
C ASP A 128 -1.15 -13.28 -6.34
N ILE A 129 -1.38 -12.23 -5.57
CA ILE A 129 -0.93 -10.87 -5.91
C ILE A 129 -0.46 -10.11 -4.66
N ALA A 130 0.74 -9.53 -4.75
CA ALA A 130 1.34 -8.70 -3.73
C ALA A 130 1.49 -7.25 -4.21
N PHE A 131 1.06 -6.30 -3.38
CA PHE A 131 1.30 -4.88 -3.57
C PHE A 131 2.22 -4.35 -2.48
N ASN A 132 3.25 -3.61 -2.90
CA ASN A 132 4.12 -2.87 -1.99
C ASN A 132 4.03 -1.38 -2.35
N SER A 133 3.60 -0.55 -1.41
CA SER A 133 3.30 0.87 -1.64
C SER A 133 4.08 1.74 -0.66
N PHE A 134 4.95 2.58 -1.17
CA PHE A 134 5.89 3.39 -0.39
C PHE A 134 5.75 4.89 -0.67
N ASP A 135 6.36 5.70 0.17
CA ASP A 135 6.44 7.15 0.05
C ASP A 135 5.06 7.83 0.01
N TYR A 136 4.71 8.51 -1.05
CA TYR A 136 3.41 9.17 -1.26
C TYR A 136 2.55 8.45 -2.30
N SER A 137 2.93 7.24 -2.70
CA SER A 137 2.23 6.49 -3.74
C SER A 137 0.78 6.17 -3.37
N LYS A 138 -0.04 5.94 -4.39
CA LYS A 138 -1.46 5.66 -4.22
C LYS A 138 -1.88 4.44 -5.02
N LEU A 139 -2.74 3.63 -4.41
CA LEU A 139 -3.34 2.45 -5.03
C LEU A 139 -4.87 2.57 -5.02
N PHE A 140 -5.50 2.33 -6.17
CA PHE A 140 -6.95 2.24 -6.32
C PHE A 140 -7.27 0.91 -7.00
N LEU A 141 -7.67 -0.09 -6.21
CA LEU A 141 -7.69 -1.48 -6.65
C LEU A 141 -9.07 -2.12 -6.49
N ASN A 142 -9.45 -2.90 -7.49
CA ASN A 142 -10.52 -3.88 -7.42
C ASN A 142 -9.91 -5.26 -7.66
N VAL A 143 -9.92 -6.16 -6.65
CA VAL A 143 -9.14 -7.41 -6.65
C VAL A 143 -9.99 -8.60 -6.27
N ASN A 144 -9.86 -9.68 -7.03
CA ASN A 144 -10.36 -11.01 -6.71
C ASN A 144 -9.18 -11.99 -6.83
N ALA A 145 -8.73 -12.53 -5.70
CA ALA A 145 -7.55 -13.39 -5.66
C ALA A 145 -7.72 -14.52 -4.65
N LYS A 146 -6.94 -15.60 -4.78
CA LYS A 146 -6.83 -16.57 -3.68
C LYS A 146 -6.04 -15.97 -2.53
N LYS A 147 -4.88 -15.36 -2.83
CA LYS A 147 -4.05 -14.69 -1.84
C LYS A 147 -3.75 -13.26 -2.25
N PHE A 148 -4.05 -12.35 -1.36
CA PHE A 148 -3.73 -10.94 -1.51
C PHE A 148 -2.81 -10.47 -0.38
N SER A 149 -1.78 -9.74 -0.70
CA SER A 149 -0.95 -9.05 0.31
C SER A 149 -0.70 -7.60 -0.06
N LEU A 150 -0.78 -6.72 0.94
CA LEU A 150 -0.38 -5.33 0.86
C LEU A 150 0.64 -5.02 1.95
N VAL A 151 1.78 -4.49 1.55
CA VAL A 151 2.73 -3.81 2.45
C VAL A 151 2.71 -2.33 2.09
N ALA A 152 2.30 -1.49 3.05
CA ALA A 152 2.20 -0.06 2.88
C ALA A 152 3.04 0.67 3.93
N ASP A 153 3.88 1.61 3.51
CA ASP A 153 4.77 2.35 4.39
C ASP A 153 4.77 3.85 4.04
N ASP A 154 5.46 4.63 4.86
CA ASP A 154 5.62 6.07 4.75
C ASP A 154 4.29 6.84 4.80
N LYS A 155 3.86 7.46 3.73
CA LYS A 155 2.59 8.19 3.60
C LYS A 155 1.73 7.66 2.46
N SER A 156 1.97 6.41 2.06
CA SER A 156 1.21 5.78 0.99
C SER A 156 -0.27 5.62 1.36
N LYS A 157 -1.12 5.63 0.34
CA LYS A 157 -2.58 5.54 0.51
C LYS A 157 -3.15 4.48 -0.42
N SER A 158 -4.03 3.63 0.11
CA SER A 158 -4.66 2.59 -0.68
C SER A 158 -6.19 2.60 -0.47
N GLU A 159 -6.93 2.51 -1.57
CA GLU A 159 -8.37 2.25 -1.58
C GLU A 159 -8.61 0.95 -2.34
N ILE A 160 -9.20 -0.05 -1.67
CA ILE A 160 -9.23 -1.42 -2.18
C ILE A 160 -10.62 -2.03 -2.00
N ASN A 161 -11.20 -2.51 -3.09
CA ASN A 161 -12.28 -3.47 -3.06
C ASN A 161 -11.66 -4.87 -3.24
N LEU A 162 -11.76 -5.72 -2.21
CA LEU A 162 -11.02 -6.97 -2.12
C LEU A 162 -11.93 -8.15 -1.85
N LYS A 163 -11.86 -9.13 -2.74
CA LYS A 163 -12.36 -10.48 -2.49
C LYS A 163 -11.18 -11.45 -2.51
N ALA A 164 -10.97 -12.21 -1.43
CA ALA A 164 -9.85 -13.14 -1.34
C ALA A 164 -10.14 -14.32 -0.40
N ASP A 165 -9.47 -15.46 -0.62
CA ASP A 165 -9.47 -16.51 0.39
C ASP A 165 -8.59 -16.09 1.58
N GLU A 166 -7.40 -15.56 1.30
CA GLU A 166 -6.47 -15.06 2.30
C GLU A 166 -6.07 -13.60 1.97
N ALA A 167 -6.34 -12.68 2.87
CA ALA A 167 -5.99 -11.27 2.77
C ALA A 167 -5.04 -10.85 3.88
N SER A 168 -3.89 -10.27 3.55
CA SER A 168 -2.91 -9.77 4.52
C SER A 168 -2.56 -8.30 4.24
N LEU A 169 -2.73 -7.45 5.25
CA LEU A 169 -2.39 -6.03 5.20
C LEU A 169 -1.35 -5.74 6.27
N GLN A 170 -0.23 -5.16 5.91
CA GLN A 170 0.79 -4.66 6.83
C GLN A 170 1.06 -3.19 6.54
N LEU A 171 0.74 -2.33 7.49
CA LEU A 171 0.91 -0.89 7.35
C LEU A 171 1.82 -0.33 8.44
N SER A 172 2.68 0.61 8.07
CA SER A 172 3.60 1.28 9.00
C SER A 172 3.73 2.77 8.72
N LYS A 173 4.37 3.48 9.64
CA LYS A 173 4.54 4.94 9.65
C LYS A 173 3.20 5.68 9.57
N SER A 174 2.96 6.46 8.53
CA SER A 174 1.71 7.24 8.33
C SER A 174 0.91 6.75 7.13
N SER A 175 1.12 5.50 6.73
CA SER A 175 0.37 4.90 5.64
C SER A 175 -1.09 4.65 6.01
N SER A 176 -1.96 4.62 5.02
CA SER A 176 -3.39 4.43 5.25
C SER A 176 -4.06 3.54 4.21
N VAL A 177 -5.03 2.75 4.65
CA VAL A 177 -5.88 1.95 3.78
C VAL A 177 -7.35 2.16 4.11
N LYS A 178 -8.17 2.25 3.06
CA LYS A 178 -9.62 2.06 3.12
C LYS A 178 -9.97 0.86 2.25
N SER A 179 -10.68 -0.12 2.81
CA SER A 179 -10.98 -1.32 2.04
C SER A 179 -12.34 -1.89 2.36
N LEU A 180 -13.04 -2.33 1.30
CA LEU A 180 -14.16 -3.23 1.41
C LEU A 180 -13.63 -4.66 1.20
N VAL A 181 -13.75 -5.50 2.23
CA VAL A 181 -13.14 -6.84 2.26
C VAL A 181 -14.19 -7.92 2.34
N SER A 182 -14.03 -8.96 1.52
CA SER A 182 -14.70 -10.24 1.68
C SER A 182 -13.62 -11.33 1.68
N ALA A 183 -13.35 -11.95 2.84
CA ALA A 183 -12.26 -12.91 2.98
C ALA A 183 -12.62 -14.11 3.86
N ILE A 184 -11.99 -15.26 3.59
CA ILE A 184 -12.03 -16.40 4.52
C ILE A 184 -11.09 -16.12 5.68
N LYS A 185 -9.86 -15.71 5.38
CA LYS A 185 -8.87 -15.33 6.39
C LYS A 185 -8.40 -13.90 6.15
N PHE A 186 -8.51 -13.08 7.16
CA PHE A 186 -8.04 -11.69 7.14
C PHE A 186 -6.97 -11.47 8.20
N LYS A 187 -5.85 -10.88 7.80
CA LYS A 187 -4.79 -10.44 8.70
C LYS A 187 -4.51 -8.95 8.48
N CYS A 188 -4.38 -8.19 9.59
CA CYS A 188 -4.03 -6.78 9.52
C CYS A 188 -3.07 -6.41 10.65
N ASP A 189 -1.87 -6.00 10.30
CA ASP A 189 -0.85 -5.55 11.24
C ASP A 189 -0.60 -4.04 11.02
N LEU A 190 -0.84 -3.22 12.04
CA LEU A 190 -0.66 -1.76 11.99
C LEU A 190 0.40 -1.33 13.00
N TYR A 191 1.35 -0.54 12.54
CA TYR A 191 2.46 -0.04 13.35
C TYR A 191 2.57 1.49 13.27
N GLN A 192 3.09 2.09 14.34
CA GLN A 192 3.37 3.52 14.45
C GLN A 192 2.11 4.39 14.31
N LYS A 193 1.91 5.12 13.22
CA LYS A 193 0.75 5.99 12.98
C LYS A 193 -0.10 5.52 11.80
N ALA A 194 0.02 4.23 11.47
CA ALA A 194 -0.73 3.64 10.37
C ALA A 194 -2.23 3.62 10.66
N ASN A 195 -3.04 3.74 9.63
CA ASN A 195 -4.49 3.82 9.74
C ASN A 195 -5.18 2.84 8.78
N ALA A 196 -6.08 2.01 9.30
CA ALA A 196 -6.91 1.14 8.47
C ALA A 196 -8.38 1.32 8.77
N ALA A 197 -9.16 1.63 7.74
CA ALA A 197 -10.62 1.65 7.78
C ALA A 197 -11.13 0.50 6.91
N ILE A 198 -11.68 -0.54 7.55
CA ILE A 198 -12.09 -1.77 6.87
C ILE A 198 -13.59 -1.95 7.04
N GLU A 199 -14.26 -2.27 5.94
CA GLU A 199 -15.66 -2.64 5.88
C GLU A 199 -15.80 -4.03 5.24
N GLY A 200 -16.95 -4.71 5.43
CA GLY A 200 -17.26 -6.00 4.83
C GLY A 200 -17.27 -7.15 5.81
N VAL A 201 -16.73 -8.31 5.42
CA VAL A 201 -16.84 -9.55 6.20
C VAL A 201 -15.58 -10.40 6.13
N ALA A 202 -15.31 -11.15 7.22
CA ALA A 202 -14.32 -12.21 7.24
C ALA A 202 -14.80 -13.39 8.11
N GLU A 203 -14.47 -14.62 7.70
CA GLU A 203 -14.74 -15.80 8.55
C GLU A 203 -13.80 -15.78 9.77
N LYS A 204 -12.50 -15.63 9.53
CA LYS A 204 -11.47 -15.50 10.56
C LYS A 204 -10.66 -14.24 10.35
N GLY A 205 -10.47 -13.47 11.43
CA GLY A 205 -9.70 -12.24 11.37
C GLY A 205 -8.69 -12.15 12.51
N SER A 206 -7.46 -11.76 12.17
CA SER A 206 -6.41 -11.41 13.13
C SER A 206 -5.98 -9.98 12.90
N VAL A 207 -6.15 -9.14 13.89
CA VAL A 207 -5.77 -7.72 13.83
C VAL A 207 -4.80 -7.42 14.96
N ARG A 208 -3.66 -6.84 14.63
CA ARG A 208 -2.69 -6.29 15.58
C ARG A 208 -2.49 -4.82 15.32
N ILE A 209 -2.61 -4.03 16.36
CA ILE A 209 -2.37 -2.59 16.32
C ILE A 209 -1.39 -2.19 17.41
N ASP A 210 -0.43 -1.35 17.06
CA ASP A 210 0.65 -0.96 17.95
C ASP A 210 1.01 0.53 17.79
N ASN A 211 1.58 1.11 18.84
CA ASN A 211 1.92 2.53 18.97
C ASN A 211 0.69 3.45 18.84
N TYR A 212 0.69 4.40 17.88
CA TYR A 212 -0.42 5.33 17.65
C TYR A 212 -1.27 4.94 16.44
N SER A 213 -1.24 3.64 16.08
CA SER A 213 -2.02 3.17 14.95
C SER A 213 -3.51 3.11 15.26
N VAL A 214 -4.32 3.22 14.21
CA VAL A 214 -5.77 3.25 14.33
C VAL A 214 -6.40 2.19 13.41
N PHE A 215 -7.23 1.33 13.99
CA PHE A 215 -8.05 0.37 13.24
C PHE A 215 -9.53 0.71 13.41
N THR A 216 -10.23 0.95 12.30
CA THR A 216 -11.66 1.22 12.27
C THR A 216 -12.39 0.12 11.52
N GLY A 217 -12.94 -0.84 12.26
CA GLY A 217 -13.73 -1.95 11.74
C GLY A 217 -15.22 -1.88 12.12
N THR A 218 -15.79 -0.68 12.19
CA THR A 218 -17.19 -0.48 12.63
C THR A 218 -18.19 -1.23 11.76
N LYS A 219 -17.88 -1.43 10.47
CA LYS A 219 -18.69 -2.16 9.50
C LYS A 219 -17.97 -3.40 8.95
N PHE A 220 -16.99 -3.91 9.67
CA PHE A 220 -16.25 -5.10 9.30
C PHE A 220 -16.61 -6.25 10.23
N ASN A 221 -17.53 -7.11 9.80
CA ASN A 221 -18.01 -8.23 10.61
C ASN A 221 -17.04 -9.42 10.50
N ILE A 222 -16.39 -9.78 11.61
CA ILE A 222 -15.51 -10.95 11.69
C ILE A 222 -16.23 -12.02 12.51
N LYS A 223 -16.38 -13.23 11.99
CA LYS A 223 -17.03 -14.30 12.77
C LYS A 223 -16.17 -14.73 13.95
N GLU A 224 -14.92 -15.10 13.70
CA GLU A 224 -13.96 -15.50 14.75
C GLU A 224 -12.77 -14.52 14.69
N ALA A 225 -12.62 -13.69 15.70
CA ALA A 225 -11.64 -12.63 15.75
C ALA A 225 -10.53 -12.88 16.77
N SER A 226 -9.31 -12.46 16.43
CA SER A 226 -8.22 -12.21 17.38
C SER A 226 -7.78 -10.77 17.25
N PHE A 227 -7.73 -10.02 18.35
CA PHE A 227 -7.39 -8.62 18.36
C PHE A 227 -6.36 -8.30 19.43
N THR A 228 -5.21 -7.79 18.98
CA THR A 228 -4.12 -7.36 19.88
C THR A 228 -3.93 -5.86 19.74
N ALA A 229 -3.93 -5.14 20.86
CA ALA A 229 -3.70 -3.69 20.91
C ALA A 229 -2.67 -3.36 21.99
N GLU A 230 -1.64 -2.61 21.61
CA GLU A 230 -0.52 -2.26 22.47
C GLU A 230 -0.16 -0.78 22.36
N ASN A 231 0.54 -0.27 23.36
CA ASN A 231 0.97 1.12 23.49
C ASN A 231 -0.21 2.11 23.47
N ASN A 232 -0.25 3.08 22.54
CA ASN A 232 -1.30 4.10 22.44
C ASN A 232 -2.23 3.83 21.24
N ALA A 233 -2.37 2.57 20.84
CA ALA A 233 -3.19 2.21 19.69
C ALA A 233 -4.69 2.30 20.01
N THR A 234 -5.47 2.65 19.01
CA THR A 234 -6.93 2.74 19.14
C THR A 234 -7.62 1.84 18.12
N GLY A 235 -8.51 0.96 18.59
CA GLY A 235 -9.21 0.01 17.74
C GLY A 235 -10.72 0.01 17.92
N ILE A 236 -11.45 -0.10 16.80
CA ILE A 236 -12.87 -0.45 16.80
C ILE A 236 -13.01 -1.76 16.05
N VAL A 237 -13.42 -2.81 16.73
CA VAL A 237 -13.60 -4.14 16.16
C VAL A 237 -15.03 -4.63 16.32
N MET A 238 -15.58 -5.27 15.29
CA MET A 238 -16.87 -5.95 15.33
C MET A 238 -16.65 -7.44 15.15
N ALA A 239 -17.10 -8.23 16.12
CA ALA A 239 -17.04 -9.68 16.08
C ALA A 239 -18.43 -10.28 16.33
N GLU A 240 -18.69 -11.42 15.66
CA GLU A 240 -20.01 -12.04 15.69
C GLU A 240 -20.07 -13.23 16.65
N ILE A 241 -19.19 -14.21 16.49
CA ILE A 241 -19.23 -15.50 17.25
C ILE A 241 -18.28 -15.46 18.46
N SER A 242 -17.00 -15.17 18.20
CA SER A 242 -15.98 -15.17 19.26
C SER A 242 -14.89 -14.12 18.98
N ILE A 243 -14.30 -13.64 20.07
CA ILE A 243 -13.13 -12.78 19.99
C ILE A 243 -12.15 -13.10 21.12
N SER A 244 -10.87 -13.29 20.77
CA SER A 244 -9.74 -13.31 21.69
C SER A 244 -9.11 -11.92 21.72
N LEU A 245 -8.98 -11.32 22.92
CA LEU A 245 -8.48 -9.97 23.12
C LEU A 245 -7.20 -9.97 23.95
N ALA A 246 -6.16 -9.31 23.43
CA ALA A 246 -4.96 -8.96 24.19
C ALA A 246 -4.78 -7.44 24.13
N ILE A 247 -4.96 -6.75 25.24
CA ILE A 247 -4.90 -5.28 25.32
C ILE A 247 -3.92 -4.90 26.43
N GLY A 248 -2.96 -4.03 26.12
CA GLY A 248 -1.97 -3.59 27.08
C GLY A 248 -1.63 -2.12 26.95
N ASP A 249 -0.82 -1.64 27.88
CA ASP A 249 -0.34 -0.26 27.96
C ASP A 249 -1.48 0.77 28.04
N LYS A 250 -1.55 1.70 27.10
CA LYS A 250 -2.61 2.73 27.00
C LYS A 250 -3.56 2.50 25.82
N ALA A 251 -3.59 1.28 25.31
CA ALA A 251 -4.41 0.98 24.14
C ALA A 251 -5.92 1.04 24.50
N GLU A 252 -6.71 1.55 23.56
CA GLU A 252 -8.15 1.65 23.69
C GLU A 252 -8.86 0.82 22.62
N VAL A 253 -9.71 -0.14 23.04
CA VAL A 253 -10.46 -1.01 22.13
C VAL A 253 -11.95 -0.86 22.36
N SER A 254 -12.70 -0.51 21.31
CA SER A 254 -14.15 -0.53 21.28
C SER A 254 -14.64 -1.82 20.61
N LEU A 255 -15.39 -2.63 21.32
CA LEU A 255 -15.94 -3.89 20.81
C LEU A 255 -17.42 -3.74 20.46
N LEU A 256 -17.77 -4.09 19.24
CA LEU A 256 -19.13 -4.18 18.70
C LEU A 256 -19.55 -5.65 18.52
N GLY A 257 -20.86 -5.89 18.40
CA GLY A 257 -21.41 -7.25 18.28
C GLY A 257 -21.67 -7.90 19.64
N LYS A 258 -21.96 -9.20 19.66
CA LYS A 258 -22.22 -9.99 20.87
C LYS A 258 -21.42 -11.30 20.88
N PRO A 259 -20.10 -11.24 20.62
CA PRO A 259 -19.27 -12.45 20.59
C PRO A 259 -19.08 -13.02 22.01
N LYS A 260 -18.67 -14.31 22.06
CA LYS A 260 -18.00 -14.86 23.23
C LYS A 260 -16.63 -14.19 23.37
N ILE A 261 -16.34 -13.59 24.49
CA ILE A 261 -15.10 -12.85 24.74
C ILE A 261 -14.14 -13.73 25.56
N GLU A 262 -12.92 -13.88 25.07
CA GLU A 262 -11.78 -14.40 25.79
C GLU A 262 -10.74 -13.27 25.94
N LEU A 263 -10.45 -12.91 27.20
CA LEU A 263 -9.47 -11.87 27.50
C LEU A 263 -8.15 -12.53 27.89
N THR A 264 -7.21 -12.63 26.94
CA THR A 264 -5.91 -13.31 27.15
C THR A 264 -4.88 -12.42 27.82
N ARG A 265 -4.99 -11.08 27.63
CA ARG A 265 -4.20 -10.07 28.33
C ARG A 265 -5.01 -8.80 28.50
N PHE A 266 -4.97 -8.24 29.71
CA PHE A 266 -5.52 -6.91 30.00
C PHE A 266 -4.66 -6.29 31.10
N SER A 267 -3.82 -5.34 30.76
CA SER A 267 -2.80 -4.82 31.66
C SER A 267 -2.62 -3.32 31.50
N GLU A 268 -1.99 -2.73 32.49
CA GLU A 268 -1.65 -1.31 32.57
C GLU A 268 -2.91 -0.41 32.54
N GLU A 269 -2.86 0.66 31.74
CA GLU A 269 -3.96 1.63 31.55
C GLU A 269 -4.88 1.27 30.38
N ALA A 270 -4.88 0.01 29.94
CA ALA A 270 -5.68 -0.46 28.81
C ALA A 270 -7.18 -0.24 29.03
N LYS A 271 -7.91 0.08 27.97
CA LYS A 271 -9.37 0.29 28.02
C LYS A 271 -10.10 -0.62 27.03
N LEU A 272 -11.11 -1.32 27.52
CA LEU A 272 -12.06 -2.07 26.71
C LEU A 272 -13.46 -1.48 26.88
N ILE A 273 -14.04 -0.99 25.79
CA ILE A 273 -15.36 -0.36 25.79
C ILE A 273 -16.31 -1.21 24.94
N LYS A 274 -17.32 -1.78 25.60
CA LYS A 274 -18.39 -2.48 24.90
C LYS A 274 -19.41 -1.46 24.38
N LYS A 275 -19.52 -1.37 23.05
CA LYS A 275 -20.55 -0.52 22.41
C LYS A 275 -21.75 -1.35 22.01
N LEU A 276 -22.94 -0.86 22.32
CA LEU A 276 -24.19 -1.37 21.75
C LEU A 276 -24.31 -0.86 20.31
N LYS A 277 -24.75 -1.73 19.43
CA LYS A 277 -25.07 -1.36 18.04
C LYS A 277 -26.40 -0.65 18.00
#